data_f52bc86063a1f76a696b671325553164
#
_entry.id   f52bc86063a1f76a696b671325553164
#
_cell.length_a   1.000
_cell.length_b   1.000
_cell.length_c   1.000
_cell.angle_alpha   90.00
_cell.angle_beta   90.00
_cell.angle_gamma   90.00
#
_symmetry.space_group_name_H-M   'P 1'
#
loop_
_entity.id
_entity.type
_entity.pdbx_description
1 polymer ?
#
loop_
_entity_poly.entity_id
_entity_poly.type
_entity_poly.pdbx_seq_one_letter_code
_entity_poly.pdbx_strand_id
1 'polypeptide(L)'
;MTETEVFHVKHSPASDDSPLDDTPLARELADLSTRRRALEHASVTLPTATRIITVSNQKGGVGKTTSAVNLAAALAHVGARVLVIDLDPQGNASTALGIPHSADTPSIYDVLIDDFPLADVVQSSPESDLLQCAPSTIHLAGAEIELVSLVAREHRLRTALETYLAATTDAPHFVIIDCPPSLGLLTINAFTAASEVLIPIQCEYYALEGLGQLMGSVEMI
;
A
#
# COMPACT_ATOMS: atom_id res chain seq x y z
N MET A 1 -75.15 -2.06 12.21
CA MET A 1 -74.63 -3.33 11.71
C MET A 1 -73.97 -3.05 10.41
N THR A 2 -72.66 -2.86 10.41
CA THR A 2 -71.85 -2.56 9.20
C THR A 2 -70.92 -3.75 9.05
N GLU A 3 -71.13 -4.50 7.96
CA GLU A 3 -70.28 -5.63 7.57
C GLU A 3 -68.91 -5.12 7.11
N THR A 4 -67.86 -5.67 7.68
CA THR A 4 -66.48 -5.41 7.30
C THR A 4 -66.09 -6.49 6.28
N GLU A 5 -65.96 -6.11 5.00
CA GLU A 5 -65.40 -6.97 3.95
C GLU A 5 -63.92 -7.21 4.23
N VAL A 6 -63.54 -8.46 4.42
CA VAL A 6 -62.16 -8.91 4.54
C VAL A 6 -61.65 -9.31 3.16
N PHE A 7 -60.72 -8.51 2.59
CA PHE A 7 -60.06 -8.86 1.36
C PHE A 7 -59.05 -10.00 1.59
N HIS A 8 -59.35 -11.16 1.09
CA HIS A 8 -58.39 -12.29 0.99
C HIS A 8 -57.53 -12.15 -0.26
N VAL A 9 -56.23 -11.77 -0.08
CA VAL A 9 -55.22 -11.88 -1.13
C VAL A 9 -54.82 -13.34 -1.24
N LYS A 10 -55.18 -13.99 -2.34
CA LYS A 10 -54.65 -15.31 -2.70
C LYS A 10 -53.20 -15.15 -3.17
N HIS A 11 -52.24 -15.60 -2.38
CA HIS A 11 -50.89 -15.82 -2.88
C HIS A 11 -50.89 -17.08 -3.75
N SER A 12 -50.75 -16.91 -5.07
CA SER A 12 -50.30 -17.99 -5.94
C SER A 12 -48.83 -18.27 -5.67
N PRO A 13 -48.36 -19.53 -5.63
CA PRO A 13 -46.93 -19.82 -5.56
C PRO A 13 -46.30 -19.26 -6.86
N ALA A 14 -45.44 -18.26 -6.72
CA ALA A 14 -44.62 -17.76 -7.79
C ALA A 14 -43.72 -18.88 -8.30
N SER A 15 -43.80 -19.17 -9.59
CA SER A 15 -42.80 -19.95 -10.30
C SER A 15 -41.44 -19.30 -10.11
N ASP A 16 -40.44 -20.08 -9.72
CA ASP A 16 -39.09 -19.68 -9.31
C ASP A 16 -38.20 -19.32 -10.53
N ASP A 17 -38.75 -18.64 -11.51
CA ASP A 17 -38.07 -17.99 -12.63
C ASP A 17 -38.16 -16.48 -12.45
N SER A 18 -37.38 -15.94 -11.53
CA SER A 18 -37.35 -14.51 -11.25
C SER A 18 -36.49 -13.80 -12.30
N PRO A 19 -37.06 -12.83 -13.09
CA PRO A 19 -36.28 -12.04 -14.06
C PRO A 19 -35.23 -11.14 -13.41
N LEU A 20 -35.10 -11.17 -12.09
CA LEU A 20 -34.13 -10.37 -11.33
C LEU A 20 -32.69 -10.90 -11.45
N ASP A 21 -32.51 -12.20 -11.78
CA ASP A 21 -31.16 -12.80 -11.89
C ASP A 21 -30.41 -12.39 -13.17
N ASP A 22 -31.08 -11.82 -14.15
CA ASP A 22 -30.49 -11.42 -15.43
C ASP A 22 -30.26 -9.91 -15.58
N THR A 23 -30.33 -9.16 -14.47
CA THR A 23 -30.01 -7.73 -14.50
C THR A 23 -28.50 -7.51 -14.58
N PRO A 24 -28.03 -6.40 -15.20
CA PRO A 24 -26.60 -6.06 -15.23
C PRO A 24 -25.97 -6.07 -13.83
N LEU A 25 -26.68 -5.57 -12.82
CA LEU A 25 -26.22 -5.57 -11.43
C LEU A 25 -26.11 -6.99 -10.85
N ALA A 26 -27.07 -7.86 -11.11
CA ALA A 26 -27.03 -9.26 -10.64
C ALA A 26 -25.85 -10.02 -11.26
N ARG A 27 -25.57 -9.81 -12.54
CA ARG A 27 -24.39 -10.40 -13.23
C ARG A 27 -23.10 -9.88 -12.62
N GLU A 28 -22.99 -8.58 -12.35
CA GLU A 28 -21.81 -7.97 -11.72
C GLU A 28 -21.58 -8.52 -10.30
N LEU A 29 -22.63 -8.64 -9.49
CA LEU A 29 -22.56 -9.24 -8.15
C LEU A 29 -22.16 -10.73 -8.20
N ALA A 30 -22.70 -11.48 -9.16
CA ALA A 30 -22.33 -12.89 -9.36
C ALA A 30 -20.86 -13.04 -9.78
N ASP A 31 -20.36 -12.17 -10.67
CA ASP A 31 -18.96 -12.14 -11.08
C ASP A 31 -18.04 -11.78 -9.91
N LEU A 32 -18.38 -10.75 -9.15
CA LEU A 32 -17.65 -10.36 -7.93
C LEU A 32 -17.63 -11.50 -6.90
N SER A 33 -18.76 -12.19 -6.68
CA SER A 33 -18.81 -13.30 -5.74
C SER A 33 -17.96 -14.49 -6.19
N THR A 34 -17.92 -14.74 -7.50
CA THR A 34 -17.08 -15.80 -8.10
C THR A 34 -15.60 -15.47 -7.98
N ARG A 35 -15.21 -14.21 -8.27
CA ARG A 35 -13.84 -13.72 -8.09
C ARG A 35 -13.40 -13.80 -6.63
N ARG A 36 -14.27 -13.39 -5.70
CA ARG A 36 -14.00 -13.48 -4.27
C ARG A 36 -13.74 -14.91 -3.82
N ARG A 37 -14.61 -15.87 -4.20
CA ARG A 37 -14.41 -17.30 -3.89
C ARG A 37 -13.11 -17.85 -4.49
N ALA A 38 -12.76 -17.45 -5.71
CA ALA A 38 -11.51 -17.86 -6.34
C ALA A 38 -10.29 -17.35 -5.55
N LEU A 39 -10.36 -16.12 -5.00
CA LEU A 39 -9.31 -15.56 -4.16
C LEU A 39 -9.21 -16.24 -2.78
N GLU A 40 -10.35 -16.59 -2.17
CA GLU A 40 -10.39 -17.32 -0.88
C GLU A 40 -9.71 -18.70 -0.96
N HIS A 41 -9.64 -19.31 -2.15
CA HIS A 41 -8.99 -20.61 -2.40
C HIS A 41 -7.65 -20.50 -3.13
N ALA A 42 -7.20 -19.30 -3.45
CA ALA A 42 -5.90 -19.11 -4.09
C ALA A 42 -4.76 -19.33 -3.10
N SER A 43 -3.96 -20.37 -3.32
CA SER A 43 -2.70 -20.53 -2.60
C SER A 43 -1.65 -19.60 -3.21
N VAL A 44 -1.20 -18.63 -2.45
CA VAL A 44 -0.09 -17.74 -2.86
C VAL A 44 1.21 -18.39 -2.43
N THR A 45 2.10 -18.65 -3.38
CA THR A 45 3.47 -19.07 -3.06
C THR A 45 4.24 -17.83 -2.60
N LEU A 46 4.65 -17.83 -1.33
CA LEU A 46 5.44 -16.72 -0.78
C LEU A 46 6.87 -16.75 -1.33
N PRO A 47 7.49 -15.60 -1.58
CA PRO A 47 8.86 -15.52 -2.05
C PRO A 47 9.84 -16.02 -0.98
N THR A 48 10.92 -16.67 -1.41
CA THR A 48 12.00 -17.15 -0.53
C THR A 48 12.98 -16.05 -0.12
N ALA A 49 13.02 -14.97 -0.89
CA ALA A 49 13.79 -13.76 -0.58
C ALA A 49 12.84 -12.57 -0.51
N THR A 50 13.15 -11.60 0.34
CA THR A 50 12.36 -10.37 0.47
C THR A 50 12.30 -9.63 -0.87
N ARG A 51 11.09 -9.29 -1.32
CA ARG A 51 10.86 -8.41 -2.47
C ARG A 51 10.64 -6.99 -1.98
N ILE A 52 11.39 -6.05 -2.52
CA ILE A 52 11.30 -4.63 -2.17
C ILE A 52 10.70 -3.89 -3.35
N ILE A 53 9.51 -3.33 -3.14
CA ILE A 53 8.68 -2.69 -4.16
C ILE A 53 8.47 -1.23 -3.80
N THR A 54 8.90 -0.32 -4.65
CA THR A 54 8.62 1.11 -4.51
C THR A 54 7.35 1.47 -5.26
N VAL A 55 6.44 2.17 -4.59
CA VAL A 55 5.21 2.71 -5.19
C VAL A 55 5.40 4.19 -5.46
N SER A 56 5.58 4.57 -6.71
CA SER A 56 5.94 5.94 -7.08
C SER A 56 5.20 6.44 -8.31
N ASN A 57 4.85 7.71 -8.31
CA ASN A 57 4.43 8.51 -9.46
C ASN A 57 4.52 9.99 -9.08
N GLN A 58 5.01 10.85 -9.98
CA GLN A 58 5.12 12.30 -9.75
C GLN A 58 3.76 12.99 -9.64
N LYS A 59 2.72 12.44 -10.28
CA LYS A 59 1.37 13.00 -10.24
C LYS A 59 0.74 12.76 -8.86
N GLY A 60 0.26 13.83 -8.23
CA GLY A 60 -0.56 13.74 -7.02
C GLY A 60 -1.92 13.10 -7.30
N GLY A 61 -2.50 12.39 -6.32
CA GLY A 61 -3.85 11.86 -6.40
C GLY A 61 -4.05 10.64 -7.30
N VAL A 62 -2.99 10.02 -7.84
CA VAL A 62 -3.11 8.81 -8.70
C VAL A 62 -3.33 7.51 -7.93
N GLY A 63 -3.36 7.57 -6.60
CA GLY A 63 -3.61 6.41 -5.74
C GLY A 63 -2.34 5.67 -5.31
N LYS A 64 -1.17 6.32 -5.20
CA LYS A 64 0.07 5.71 -4.67
C LYS A 64 -0.15 5.06 -3.32
N THR A 65 -0.43 5.86 -2.30
CA THR A 65 -0.69 5.40 -0.93
C THR A 65 -1.83 4.38 -0.87
N THR A 66 -2.92 4.63 -1.60
CA THR A 66 -4.04 3.68 -1.68
C THR A 66 -3.59 2.33 -2.22
N SER A 67 -2.77 2.31 -3.28
CA SER A 67 -2.23 1.08 -3.87
C SER A 67 -1.25 0.39 -2.91
N ALA A 68 -0.35 1.15 -2.28
CA ALA A 68 0.64 0.62 -1.33
C ALA A 68 -0.04 -0.07 -0.14
N VAL A 69 -0.96 0.62 0.52
CA VAL A 69 -1.68 0.13 1.71
C VAL A 69 -2.55 -1.08 1.39
N ASN A 70 -3.36 -1.01 0.32
CA ASN A 70 -4.24 -2.12 -0.04
C ASN A 70 -3.46 -3.35 -0.51
N LEU A 71 -2.35 -3.17 -1.24
CA LEU A 71 -1.48 -4.28 -1.62
C LEU A 71 -0.86 -4.92 -0.38
N ALA A 72 -0.34 -4.11 0.56
CA ALA A 72 0.23 -4.60 1.82
C ALA A 72 -0.79 -5.41 2.62
N ALA A 73 -2.00 -4.88 2.81
CA ALA A 73 -3.08 -5.54 3.53
C ALA A 73 -3.52 -6.85 2.84
N ALA A 74 -3.64 -6.85 1.50
CA ALA A 74 -3.99 -8.05 0.74
C ALA A 74 -2.91 -9.14 0.85
N LEU A 75 -1.63 -8.78 0.80
CA LEU A 75 -0.53 -9.72 0.98
C LEU A 75 -0.49 -10.28 2.41
N ALA A 76 -0.71 -9.45 3.43
CA ALA A 76 -0.82 -9.91 4.82
C ALA A 76 -2.02 -10.85 5.01
N HIS A 77 -3.15 -10.57 4.36
CA HIS A 77 -4.34 -11.43 4.41
C HIS A 77 -4.09 -12.83 3.86
N VAL A 78 -3.23 -12.99 2.87
CA VAL A 78 -2.84 -14.30 2.31
C VAL A 78 -1.64 -14.92 3.01
N GLY A 79 -1.24 -14.42 4.18
CA GLY A 79 -0.22 -15.00 5.05
C GLY A 79 1.21 -14.49 4.81
N ALA A 80 1.42 -13.44 4.01
CA ALA A 80 2.73 -12.84 3.85
C ALA A 80 3.07 -11.89 5.01
N ARG A 81 4.30 -11.91 5.49
CA ARG A 81 4.84 -10.84 6.34
C ARG A 81 5.19 -9.64 5.46
N VAL A 82 4.65 -8.48 5.81
CA VAL A 82 4.79 -7.25 5.01
C VAL A 82 5.26 -6.11 5.89
N LEU A 83 6.28 -5.40 5.43
CA LEU A 83 6.72 -4.12 5.99
C LEU A 83 6.36 -3.00 5.02
N VAL A 84 5.61 -2.02 5.47
CA VAL A 84 5.40 -0.76 4.72
C VAL A 84 6.37 0.28 5.24
N ILE A 85 7.00 1.03 4.35
CA ILE A 85 7.83 2.20 4.67
C ILE A 85 7.11 3.42 4.08
N ASP A 86 6.68 4.31 4.95
CA ASP A 86 6.02 5.55 4.56
C ASP A 86 7.06 6.65 4.37
N LEU A 87 7.33 7.04 3.12
CA LEU A 87 8.27 8.13 2.78
C LEU A 87 7.56 9.44 2.41
N ASP A 88 6.22 9.49 2.51
CA ASP A 88 5.51 10.74 2.31
C ASP A 88 5.41 11.50 3.65
N PRO A 89 5.91 12.75 3.75
CA PRO A 89 5.79 13.57 4.96
C PRO A 89 4.36 13.78 5.45
N GLN A 90 3.36 13.53 4.60
CA GLN A 90 1.95 13.58 4.98
C GLN A 90 1.52 12.42 5.89
N GLY A 91 2.28 11.31 5.95
CA GLY A 91 2.00 10.17 6.81
C GLY A 91 0.70 9.44 6.50
N ASN A 92 0.24 9.50 5.24
CA ASN A 92 -1.04 8.91 4.85
C ASN A 92 -1.05 7.39 4.92
N ALA A 93 0.06 6.72 4.61
CA ALA A 93 0.18 5.27 4.76
C ALA A 93 0.20 4.88 6.23
N SER A 94 0.94 5.60 7.07
CA SER A 94 0.99 5.42 8.52
C SER A 94 -0.41 5.54 9.15
N THR A 95 -1.16 6.60 8.78
CA THR A 95 -2.55 6.79 9.22
C THR A 95 -3.46 5.64 8.80
N ALA A 96 -3.39 5.24 7.52
CA ALA A 96 -4.25 4.19 6.96
C ALA A 96 -3.98 2.81 7.58
N LEU A 97 -2.75 2.57 8.06
CA LEU A 97 -2.35 1.34 8.75
C LEU A 97 -2.56 1.39 10.26
N GLY A 98 -3.15 2.47 10.80
CA GLY A 98 -3.41 2.64 12.23
C GLY A 98 -2.14 2.82 13.08
N ILE A 99 -1.04 3.29 12.48
CA ILE A 99 0.24 3.47 13.17
C ILE A 99 0.32 4.87 13.79
N PRO A 100 0.63 4.99 15.09
CA PRO A 100 0.94 6.27 15.71
C PRO A 100 2.16 6.93 15.05
N HIS A 101 2.02 8.21 14.67
CA HIS A 101 3.09 8.94 13.99
C HIS A 101 3.10 10.44 14.36
N SER A 102 2.95 10.75 15.66
CA SER A 102 3.15 12.12 16.17
C SER A 102 4.58 12.57 15.97
N ALA A 103 4.84 13.88 16.11
CA ALA A 103 6.17 14.46 15.91
C ALA A 103 7.26 13.78 16.79
N ASP A 104 6.90 13.35 17.99
CA ASP A 104 7.85 12.70 18.92
C ASP A 104 7.97 11.17 18.70
N THR A 105 7.29 10.62 17.69
CA THR A 105 7.36 9.18 17.38
C THR A 105 8.60 8.88 16.57
N PRO A 106 9.44 7.88 16.96
CA PRO A 106 10.52 7.40 16.10
C PRO A 106 9.99 7.01 14.71
N SER A 107 10.66 7.47 13.67
CA SER A 107 10.13 7.44 12.31
C SER A 107 11.23 7.19 11.27
N ILE A 108 10.84 7.08 10.02
CA ILE A 108 11.79 6.93 8.92
C ILE A 108 12.70 8.17 8.75
N TYR A 109 12.31 9.33 9.29
CA TYR A 109 13.18 10.51 9.35
C TYR A 109 14.44 10.20 10.16
N ASP A 110 14.30 9.63 11.37
CA ASP A 110 15.41 9.31 12.26
C ASP A 110 16.36 8.29 11.63
N VAL A 111 15.82 7.34 10.86
CA VAL A 111 16.61 6.37 10.09
C VAL A 111 17.43 7.04 9.00
N LEU A 112 16.84 7.98 8.27
CA LEU A 112 17.48 8.63 7.13
C LEU A 112 18.47 9.70 7.55
N ILE A 113 18.24 10.41 8.64
CA ILE A 113 19.05 11.57 9.06
C ILE A 113 20.03 11.18 10.17
N ASP A 114 19.56 10.46 11.20
CA ASP A 114 20.32 10.23 12.44
C ASP A 114 20.92 8.81 12.51
N ASP A 115 20.87 8.03 11.41
CA ASP A 115 21.34 6.63 11.36
C ASP A 115 20.67 5.71 12.41
N PHE A 116 19.41 6.02 12.77
CA PHE A 116 18.67 5.22 13.74
C PHE A 116 18.39 3.82 13.15
N PRO A 117 18.50 2.74 13.97
CA PRO A 117 18.19 1.40 13.46
C PRO A 117 16.73 1.30 12.99
N LEU A 118 16.50 0.78 11.78
CA LEU A 118 15.14 0.61 11.25
C LEU A 118 14.27 -0.26 12.17
N ALA A 119 14.88 -1.23 12.88
CA ALA A 119 14.18 -2.08 13.83
C ALA A 119 13.50 -1.30 14.98
N ASP A 120 14.08 -0.15 15.37
CA ASP A 120 13.59 0.64 16.49
C ASP A 120 12.43 1.58 16.09
N VAL A 121 12.19 1.74 14.79
CA VAL A 121 11.07 2.56 14.28
C VAL A 121 9.93 1.72 13.71
N VAL A 122 10.16 0.44 13.39
CA VAL A 122 9.12 -0.45 12.85
C VAL A 122 8.08 -0.75 13.92
N GLN A 123 6.79 -0.55 13.58
CA GLN A 123 5.65 -0.80 14.46
C GLN A 123 4.70 -1.81 13.81
N SER A 124 4.04 -2.64 14.64
CA SER A 124 3.01 -3.57 14.16
C SER A 124 1.68 -2.84 13.94
N SER A 125 1.03 -3.12 12.83
CA SER A 125 -0.30 -2.59 12.53
C SER A 125 -1.37 -3.31 13.36
N PRO A 126 -2.37 -2.59 13.91
CA PRO A 126 -3.50 -3.23 14.57
C PRO A 126 -4.39 -4.06 13.62
N GLU A 127 -4.23 -3.89 12.31
CA GLU A 127 -5.00 -4.61 11.29
C GLU A 127 -4.55 -6.08 11.14
N SER A 128 -3.26 -6.38 11.39
CA SER A 128 -2.72 -7.75 11.25
C SER A 128 -1.33 -7.87 11.89
N ASP A 129 -1.09 -8.97 12.60
CA ASP A 129 0.24 -9.30 13.15
C ASP A 129 1.31 -9.52 12.06
N LEU A 130 0.90 -9.73 10.81
CA LEU A 130 1.78 -9.91 9.66
C LEU A 130 2.10 -8.60 8.93
N LEU A 131 1.51 -7.49 9.39
CA LEU A 131 1.65 -6.18 8.77
C LEU A 131 2.35 -5.20 9.70
N GLN A 132 3.46 -4.67 9.25
CA GLN A 132 4.26 -3.71 9.98
C GLN A 132 4.45 -2.43 9.16
N CYS A 133 4.77 -1.33 9.84
CA CYS A 133 5.08 -0.07 9.18
C CYS A 133 6.21 0.68 9.89
N ALA A 134 7.14 1.23 9.11
CA ALA A 134 8.03 2.29 9.53
C ALA A 134 7.36 3.62 9.17
N PRO A 135 6.86 4.37 10.18
CA PRO A 135 6.01 5.53 9.93
C PRO A 135 6.79 6.75 9.45
N SER A 136 6.08 7.62 8.76
CA SER A 136 6.50 9.00 8.49
C SER A 136 5.99 9.94 9.57
N THR A 137 6.76 11.01 9.82
CA THR A 137 6.33 12.15 10.63
C THR A 137 6.51 13.44 9.85
N ILE A 138 5.97 14.55 10.37
CA ILE A 138 6.10 15.87 9.74
C ILE A 138 7.57 16.31 9.58
N HIS A 139 8.49 15.79 10.41
CA HIS A 139 9.91 16.07 10.31
C HIS A 139 10.51 15.65 8.97
N LEU A 140 9.94 14.61 8.34
CA LEU A 140 10.39 14.13 7.03
C LEU A 140 10.29 15.21 5.93
N ALA A 141 9.46 16.25 6.12
CA ALA A 141 9.40 17.39 5.19
C ALA A 141 10.73 18.16 5.08
N GLY A 142 11.52 18.18 6.15
CA GLY A 142 12.86 18.80 6.17
C GLY A 142 13.99 17.89 5.68
N ALA A 143 13.76 16.58 5.66
CA ALA A 143 14.78 15.59 5.39
C ALA A 143 15.47 15.75 4.02
N GLU A 144 14.75 16.20 2.98
CA GLU A 144 15.36 16.42 1.66
C GLU A 144 16.48 17.47 1.68
N ILE A 145 16.34 18.49 2.53
CA ILE A 145 17.36 19.55 2.70
C ILE A 145 18.55 18.99 3.49
N GLU A 146 18.29 18.28 4.57
CA GLU A 146 19.31 17.75 5.47
C GLU A 146 20.12 16.64 4.79
N LEU A 147 19.48 15.76 4.03
CA LEU A 147 20.13 14.71 3.25
C LEU A 147 21.21 15.27 2.31
N VAL A 148 21.06 16.49 1.75
CA VAL A 148 22.02 17.06 0.80
C VAL A 148 23.44 17.07 1.36
N SER A 149 23.59 17.29 2.67
CA SER A 149 24.89 17.37 3.34
C SER A 149 25.45 16.04 3.81
N LEU A 150 24.66 14.96 3.77
CA LEU A 150 25.04 13.65 4.30
C LEU A 150 25.80 12.79 3.28
N VAL A 151 26.69 11.97 3.79
CA VAL A 151 27.44 10.99 2.99
C VAL A 151 26.49 9.85 2.57
N ALA A 152 26.65 9.35 1.35
CA ALA A 152 25.85 8.27 0.76
C ALA A 152 24.33 8.55 0.86
N ARG A 153 23.94 9.81 0.75
CA ARG A 153 22.59 10.34 0.93
C ARG A 153 21.51 9.64 0.08
N GLU A 154 21.91 9.08 -1.05
CA GLU A 154 21.02 8.34 -1.96
C GLU A 154 20.81 6.87 -1.54
N HIS A 155 21.64 6.33 -0.65
CA HIS A 155 21.67 4.91 -0.28
C HIS A 155 21.33 4.65 1.20
N ARG A 156 20.94 5.67 1.95
CA ARG A 156 20.70 5.53 3.40
C ARG A 156 19.59 4.54 3.72
N LEU A 157 18.47 4.62 3.00
CA LEU A 157 17.38 3.66 3.15
C LEU A 157 17.79 2.24 2.78
N ARG A 158 18.53 2.08 1.69
CA ARG A 158 19.05 0.78 1.26
C ARG A 158 19.92 0.16 2.36
N THR A 159 20.88 0.91 2.88
CA THR A 159 21.78 0.44 3.95
C THR A 159 21.02 0.04 5.22
N ALA A 160 20.03 0.85 5.63
CA ALA A 160 19.20 0.55 6.78
C ALA A 160 18.35 -0.72 6.57
N LEU A 161 17.76 -0.89 5.37
CA LEU A 161 17.00 -2.09 5.01
C LEU A 161 17.87 -3.34 4.96
N GLU A 162 19.04 -3.29 4.32
CA GLU A 162 19.99 -4.42 4.25
C GLU A 162 20.39 -4.86 5.66
N THR A 163 20.68 -3.91 6.54
CA THR A 163 21.01 -4.18 7.95
C THR A 163 19.85 -4.81 8.71
N TYR A 164 18.64 -4.26 8.55
CA TYR A 164 17.42 -4.76 9.18
C TYR A 164 17.11 -6.20 8.73
N LEU A 165 17.12 -6.45 7.43
CA LEU A 165 16.82 -7.76 6.86
C LEU A 165 17.83 -8.82 7.26
N ALA A 166 19.11 -8.46 7.35
CA ALA A 166 20.16 -9.38 7.79
C ALA A 166 20.06 -9.75 9.29
N ALA A 167 19.54 -8.85 10.12
CA ALA A 167 19.41 -9.06 11.56
C ALA A 167 18.07 -9.73 11.96
N THR A 168 17.06 -9.72 11.08
CA THR A 168 15.71 -10.17 11.40
C THR A 168 15.52 -11.64 11.05
N THR A 169 15.20 -12.48 12.06
CA THR A 169 14.98 -13.93 11.86
C THR A 169 13.75 -14.21 10.99
N ASP A 170 12.68 -13.45 11.21
CA ASP A 170 11.41 -13.53 10.46
C ASP A 170 11.28 -12.39 9.47
N ALA A 171 12.27 -12.23 8.59
CA ALA A 171 12.30 -11.17 7.61
C ALA A 171 10.97 -11.07 6.82
N PRO A 172 10.50 -9.86 6.48
CA PRO A 172 9.29 -9.69 5.69
C PRO A 172 9.46 -10.32 4.31
N HIS A 173 8.40 -10.94 3.79
CA HIS A 173 8.37 -11.44 2.42
C HIS A 173 8.32 -10.28 1.41
N PHE A 174 7.68 -9.18 1.81
CA PHE A 174 7.55 -7.97 0.99
C PHE A 174 7.85 -6.72 1.83
N VAL A 175 8.61 -5.81 1.24
CA VAL A 175 8.75 -4.43 1.70
C VAL A 175 8.09 -3.54 0.65
N ILE A 176 7.15 -2.71 1.06
CA ILE A 176 6.44 -1.77 0.18
C ILE A 176 6.80 -0.35 0.62
N ILE A 177 7.37 0.43 -0.27
CA ILE A 177 7.80 1.80 0.00
C ILE A 177 6.81 2.76 -0.66
N ASP A 178 6.04 3.51 0.14
CA ASP A 178 5.13 4.55 -0.35
C ASP A 178 5.87 5.87 -0.49
N CYS A 179 5.92 6.41 -1.70
CA CYS A 179 6.70 7.60 -2.03
C CYS A 179 5.86 8.88 -2.12
N PRO A 180 6.45 10.05 -1.78
CA PRO A 180 5.82 11.34 -2.03
C PRO A 180 5.64 11.61 -3.54
N PRO A 181 4.81 12.59 -3.92
CA PRO A 181 4.59 12.99 -5.31
C PRO A 181 5.73 13.89 -5.84
N SER A 182 6.99 13.53 -5.55
CA SER A 182 8.19 14.26 -5.97
C SER A 182 9.27 13.29 -6.46
N LEU A 183 10.26 13.79 -7.18
CA LEU A 183 11.49 13.06 -7.52
C LEU A 183 12.69 13.62 -6.74
N GLY A 184 12.49 13.88 -5.45
CA GLY A 184 13.55 14.34 -4.56
C GLY A 184 14.40 13.20 -3.99
N LEU A 185 15.27 13.51 -3.03
CA LEU A 185 16.19 12.55 -2.41
C LEU A 185 15.46 11.42 -1.67
N LEU A 186 14.24 11.66 -1.16
CA LEU A 186 13.43 10.61 -0.56
C LEU A 186 13.05 9.55 -1.59
N THR A 187 12.57 9.96 -2.76
CA THR A 187 12.19 9.05 -3.83
C THR A 187 13.42 8.34 -4.44
N ILE A 188 14.56 9.01 -4.53
CA ILE A 188 15.83 8.38 -4.96
C ILE A 188 16.24 7.31 -3.96
N ASN A 189 16.14 7.55 -2.64
CA ASN A 189 16.37 6.52 -1.62
C ASN A 189 15.45 5.31 -1.78
N ALA A 190 14.18 5.52 -2.12
CA ALA A 190 13.25 4.44 -2.40
C ALA A 190 13.69 3.61 -3.62
N PHE A 191 14.07 4.24 -4.71
CA PHE A 191 14.50 3.55 -5.93
C PHE A 191 15.80 2.78 -5.74
N THR A 192 16.80 3.36 -5.06
CA THR A 192 18.07 2.67 -4.79
C THR A 192 17.91 1.46 -3.86
N ALA A 193 16.90 1.48 -2.98
CA ALA A 193 16.61 0.39 -2.05
C ALA A 193 15.77 -0.73 -2.69
N ALA A 194 14.99 -0.44 -3.73
CA ALA A 194 14.05 -1.37 -4.33
C ALA A 194 14.61 -2.05 -5.58
N SER A 195 14.13 -3.26 -5.85
CA SER A 195 14.37 -3.98 -7.12
C SER A 195 13.17 -3.89 -8.07
N GLU A 196 12.03 -3.39 -7.59
CA GLU A 196 10.78 -3.35 -8.34
C GLU A 196 10.08 -2.00 -8.12
N VAL A 197 9.43 -1.50 -9.17
CA VAL A 197 8.66 -0.25 -9.12
C VAL A 197 7.23 -0.52 -9.54
N LEU A 198 6.28 -0.18 -8.67
CA LEU A 198 4.84 -0.14 -8.97
C LEU A 198 4.45 1.29 -9.30
N ILE A 199 3.94 1.53 -10.49
CA ILE A 199 3.55 2.86 -10.95
C ILE A 199 2.03 2.90 -11.13
N PRO A 200 1.24 3.41 -10.15
CA PRO A 200 -0.19 3.61 -10.33
C PRO A 200 -0.43 4.68 -11.39
N ILE A 201 -1.24 4.35 -12.41
CA ILE A 201 -1.53 5.25 -13.52
C ILE A 201 -3.05 5.39 -13.65
N GLN A 202 -3.53 6.62 -13.74
CA GLN A 202 -4.91 6.92 -14.17
C GLN A 202 -4.95 6.91 -15.71
N CYS A 203 -6.02 6.36 -16.29
CA CYS A 203 -6.23 6.32 -17.74
C CYS A 203 -6.61 7.72 -18.28
N GLU A 204 -5.67 8.66 -18.24
CA GLU A 204 -5.80 10.02 -18.73
C GLU A 204 -4.77 10.32 -19.82
N TYR A 205 -5.09 11.27 -20.71
CA TYR A 205 -4.23 11.60 -21.86
C TYR A 205 -2.78 11.96 -21.46
N TYR A 206 -2.59 12.73 -20.39
CA TYR A 206 -1.26 13.17 -19.93
C TYR A 206 -0.51 12.16 -19.06
N ALA A 207 -1.11 11.00 -18.76
CA ALA A 207 -0.48 10.01 -17.88
C ALA A 207 0.78 9.39 -18.50
N LEU A 208 0.83 9.25 -19.82
CA LEU A 208 1.98 8.70 -20.55
C LEU A 208 3.20 9.65 -20.55
N GLU A 209 2.98 10.95 -20.55
CA GLU A 209 4.09 11.94 -20.48
C GLU A 209 4.79 11.86 -19.11
N GLY A 210 4.02 11.82 -18.02
CA GLY A 210 4.57 11.65 -16.67
C GLY A 210 5.29 10.32 -16.48
N LEU A 211 4.80 9.24 -17.13
CA LEU A 211 5.48 7.95 -17.10
C LEU A 211 6.85 8.00 -17.79
N GLY A 212 6.95 8.65 -18.93
CA GLY A 212 8.23 8.82 -19.66
C GLY A 212 9.28 9.55 -18.82
N GLN A 213 8.89 10.61 -18.10
CA GLN A 213 9.78 11.34 -17.20
C GLN A 213 10.23 10.47 -16.01
N LEU A 214 9.33 9.71 -15.42
CA LEU A 214 9.65 8.80 -14.32
C LEU A 214 10.63 7.71 -14.77
N MET A 215 10.37 7.07 -15.91
CA MET A 215 11.25 6.03 -16.48
C MET A 215 12.65 6.57 -16.76
N GLY A 216 12.77 7.77 -17.36
CA GLY A 216 14.06 8.41 -17.56
C GLY A 216 14.82 8.71 -16.27
N SER A 217 14.09 8.99 -15.17
CA SER A 217 14.71 9.20 -13.85
C SER A 217 15.19 7.89 -13.22
N VAL A 218 14.44 6.81 -13.39
CA VAL A 218 14.82 5.46 -12.90
C VAL A 218 16.05 4.93 -13.65
N GLU A 219 16.18 5.21 -14.95
CA GLU A 219 17.34 4.81 -15.76
C GLU A 219 18.64 5.52 -15.36
N MET A 220 18.55 6.68 -14.68
CA MET A 220 19.73 7.45 -14.24
C MET A 220 20.25 7.03 -12.85
N ILE A 221 19.48 6.22 -12.10
CA ILE A 221 19.80 5.71 -10.75
C ILE A 221 20.43 4.33 -10.85
#